data_0fd10ae388381511c6db2e880d8a866f
#
_entry.id   0fd10ae388381511c6db2e880d8a866f
#
_cell.length_a   1.000
_cell.length_b   1.000
_cell.length_c   1.000
_cell.angle_alpha   90.00
_cell.angle_beta   90.00
_cell.angle_gamma   90.00
#
_symmetry.space_group_name_H-M   'P 1'
#
loop_
_entity.id
_entity.type
_entity.pdbx_description
1 polymer ?
#
loop_
_entity_poly.entity_id
_entity_poly.type
_entity_poly.pdbx_seq_one_letter_code
_entity_poly.pdbx_strand_id
1 'polypeptide(L)'
;HTHHIGWYMRRDDRIEDFKRMGHNPAYLMSARFNVDEIFFSSDINKIVQNYDTLVFVTPSPYLKNHLKKLKTRLSDKFIITAIKGIVPDENLVCSEYFHQVYDVPYENLACIGGPSHAEEVALERLSYLTVGCSDTEKARAFANDCLASEFIKTKTSSDVIGIEYSSVLKNVYAIAAGIC
;
A
#
# COMPACT_ATOMS: atom_id res chain seq x y z
N HIS A 1 17.25 -3.78 12.08
CA HIS A 1 17.53 -3.39 10.69
C HIS A 1 16.74 -2.14 10.38
N THR A 2 17.42 -1.01 10.22
CA THR A 2 16.82 0.26 9.77
C THR A 2 16.58 0.13 8.27
N HIS A 3 15.36 -0.15 7.87
CA HIS A 3 14.99 -0.13 6.46
C HIS A 3 14.85 1.32 6.01
N HIS A 4 15.64 1.75 5.04
CA HIS A 4 15.45 3.05 4.41
C HIS A 4 14.12 3.05 3.66
N ILE A 5 13.21 3.94 4.04
CA ILE A 5 11.90 4.09 3.42
C ILE A 5 11.98 5.18 2.37
N GLY A 6 11.53 4.89 1.14
CA GLY A 6 11.28 5.90 0.12
C GLY A 6 9.80 6.29 0.11
N TRP A 7 9.50 7.57 0.15
CA TRP A 7 8.12 8.05 0.13
C TRP A 7 7.89 9.00 -1.03
N TYR A 8 7.09 8.56 -1.99
CA TYR A 8 6.63 9.42 -3.07
C TYR A 8 5.49 10.31 -2.60
N MET A 9 5.68 11.62 -2.72
CA MET A 9 4.64 12.61 -2.49
C MET A 9 4.58 13.56 -3.69
N ARG A 10 3.42 13.68 -4.33
CA ARG A 10 3.23 14.42 -5.59
C ARG A 10 3.69 15.89 -5.58
N ARG A 11 3.77 16.54 -4.41
CA ARG A 11 4.00 17.98 -4.25
C ARG A 11 5.18 18.24 -3.30
N ASP A 12 6.12 19.04 -3.76
CA ASP A 12 7.32 19.39 -2.99
C ASP A 12 6.98 20.21 -1.74
N ASP A 13 6.01 21.16 -1.83
CA ASP A 13 5.55 21.93 -0.68
C ASP A 13 5.01 21.04 0.45
N ARG A 14 4.38 19.92 0.12
CA ARG A 14 3.91 18.94 1.11
C ARG A 14 5.04 18.13 1.72
N ILE A 15 6.09 17.86 0.95
CA ILE A 15 7.31 17.23 1.47
C ILE A 15 8.00 18.14 2.49
N GLU A 16 8.13 19.44 2.16
CA GLU A 16 8.72 20.43 3.05
C GLU A 16 7.93 20.57 4.36
N ASP A 17 6.60 20.69 4.25
CA ASP A 17 5.72 20.75 5.43
C ASP A 17 5.84 19.48 6.28
N PHE A 18 5.84 18.28 5.66
CA PHE A 18 5.97 17.01 6.37
C PHE A 18 7.30 16.94 7.14
N LYS A 19 8.41 17.29 6.48
CA LYS A 19 9.75 17.30 7.09
C LYS A 19 9.82 18.27 8.25
N ARG A 20 9.27 19.48 8.10
CA ARG A 20 9.26 20.51 9.14
C ARG A 20 8.44 20.11 10.36
N MET A 21 7.28 19.45 10.13
CA MET A 21 6.34 19.11 11.20
C MET A 21 6.60 17.72 11.83
N GLY A 22 7.30 16.83 11.13
CA GLY A 22 7.50 15.44 11.55
C GLY A 22 6.21 14.59 11.48
N HIS A 23 5.19 15.05 10.75
CA HIS A 23 3.92 14.34 10.55
C HIS A 23 3.23 14.81 9.26
N ASN A 24 2.21 14.07 8.81
CA ASN A 24 1.39 14.50 7.70
C ASN A 24 0.59 15.77 8.08
N PRO A 25 0.78 16.92 7.40
CA PRO A 25 0.14 18.18 7.78
C PRO A 25 -1.38 18.20 7.53
N ALA A 26 -1.91 17.28 6.72
CA ALA A 26 -3.31 17.26 6.34
C ALA A 26 -4.10 16.11 6.96
N TYR A 27 -3.44 15.10 7.51
CA TYR A 27 -4.11 13.91 8.00
C TYR A 27 -3.26 13.20 9.07
N LEU A 28 -3.90 12.72 10.13
CA LEU A 28 -3.27 11.93 11.18
C LEU A 28 -2.09 12.65 11.85
N MET A 29 -2.31 13.89 12.26
CA MET A 29 -1.28 14.77 12.85
C MET A 29 -0.66 14.25 14.15
N SER A 30 -1.32 13.29 14.81
CA SER A 30 -0.79 12.62 16.02
C SER A 30 0.31 11.60 15.71
N ALA A 31 0.34 11.05 14.49
CA ALA A 31 1.38 10.10 14.09
C ALA A 31 2.68 10.84 13.77
N ARG A 32 3.73 10.59 14.55
CA ARG A 32 5.06 11.17 14.35
C ARG A 32 5.96 10.21 13.59
N PHE A 33 6.79 10.78 12.71
CA PHE A 33 7.74 10.04 11.89
C PHE A 33 9.15 10.56 12.10
N ASN A 34 10.13 9.65 12.12
CA ASN A 34 11.53 10.04 12.02
C ASN A 34 11.84 10.39 10.55
N VAL A 35 11.73 11.66 10.23
CA VAL A 35 11.85 12.15 8.83
C VAL A 35 13.26 11.97 8.27
N ASP A 36 14.28 11.84 9.12
CA ASP A 36 15.67 11.65 8.71
C ASP A 36 15.92 10.22 8.16
N GLU A 37 15.05 9.28 8.48
CA GLU A 37 15.09 7.90 7.95
C GLU A 37 14.27 7.73 6.67
N ILE A 38 13.60 8.79 6.19
CA ILE A 38 12.70 8.72 5.03
C ILE A 38 13.30 9.52 3.86
N PHE A 39 13.49 8.85 2.74
CA PHE A 39 13.80 9.50 1.47
C PHE A 39 12.51 9.96 0.80
N PHE A 40 12.23 11.26 0.87
CA PHE A 40 11.08 11.86 0.18
C PHE A 40 11.44 12.26 -1.25
N SER A 41 10.52 12.03 -2.19
CA SER A 41 10.65 12.49 -3.58
C SER A 41 9.30 12.82 -4.20
N SER A 42 9.23 13.91 -4.97
CA SER A 42 8.10 14.22 -5.85
C SER A 42 8.23 13.58 -7.24
N ASP A 43 9.35 12.92 -7.52
CA ASP A 43 9.58 12.12 -8.72
C ASP A 43 9.40 10.64 -8.41
N ILE A 44 8.33 10.03 -8.94
CA ILE A 44 8.02 8.62 -8.79
C ILE A 44 9.13 7.72 -9.34
N ASN A 45 9.84 8.16 -10.41
CA ASN A 45 10.90 7.36 -11.02
C ASN A 45 12.09 7.18 -10.09
N LYS A 46 12.43 8.21 -9.31
CA LYS A 46 13.49 8.11 -8.30
C LYS A 46 13.16 7.06 -7.23
N ILE A 47 11.89 7.00 -6.81
CA ILE A 47 11.48 5.97 -5.85
C ILE A 47 11.57 4.58 -6.49
N VAL A 48 10.98 4.37 -7.66
CA VAL A 48 10.97 3.06 -8.33
C VAL A 48 12.38 2.56 -8.68
N GLN A 49 13.31 3.46 -9.03
CA GLN A 49 14.69 3.10 -9.33
C GLN A 49 15.48 2.65 -8.09
N ASN A 50 15.18 3.22 -6.93
CA ASN A 50 15.97 2.99 -5.72
C ASN A 50 15.42 1.88 -4.81
N TYR A 51 14.18 1.41 -5.03
CA TYR A 51 13.53 0.43 -4.18
C TYR A 51 12.97 -0.73 -5.00
N ASP A 52 13.16 -1.95 -4.50
CA ASP A 52 12.66 -3.17 -5.14
C ASP A 52 11.28 -3.58 -4.63
N THR A 53 10.93 -3.16 -3.43
CA THR A 53 9.60 -3.36 -2.83
C THR A 53 8.82 -2.06 -2.86
N LEU A 54 7.67 -2.06 -3.52
CA LEU A 54 6.84 -0.89 -3.73
C LEU A 54 5.44 -1.09 -3.14
N VAL A 55 5.04 -0.21 -2.21
CA VAL A 55 3.70 -0.25 -1.63
C VAL A 55 2.83 0.85 -2.23
N PHE A 56 1.76 0.49 -2.91
CA PHE A 56 0.81 1.41 -3.51
C PHE A 56 -0.39 1.63 -2.58
N VAL A 57 -0.58 2.90 -2.17
CA VAL A 57 -1.66 3.32 -1.25
C VAL A 57 -2.56 4.41 -1.82
N THR A 58 -2.31 4.83 -3.06
CA THR A 58 -3.12 5.84 -3.74
C THR A 58 -4.51 5.28 -4.03
N PRO A 59 -5.62 6.02 -3.79
CA PRO A 59 -6.95 5.56 -4.16
C PRO A 59 -7.04 5.17 -5.64
N SER A 60 -7.74 4.06 -5.94
CA SER A 60 -7.79 3.44 -7.28
C SER A 60 -8.09 4.41 -8.44
N PRO A 61 -8.98 5.43 -8.32
CA PRO A 61 -9.23 6.36 -9.41
C PRO A 61 -8.02 7.21 -9.81
N TYR A 62 -7.05 7.37 -8.91
CA TYR A 62 -5.86 8.20 -9.15
C TYR A 62 -4.62 7.40 -9.54
N LEU A 63 -4.65 6.08 -9.40
CA LEU A 63 -3.50 5.19 -9.64
C LEU A 63 -2.92 5.39 -11.05
N LYS A 64 -3.76 5.33 -12.08
CA LYS A 64 -3.35 5.52 -13.49
C LYS A 64 -2.65 6.86 -13.74
N ASN A 65 -3.13 7.94 -13.13
CA ASN A 65 -2.55 9.27 -13.29
C ASN A 65 -1.14 9.37 -12.68
N HIS A 66 -0.86 8.63 -11.62
CA HIS A 66 0.49 8.53 -11.06
C HIS A 66 1.38 7.66 -11.94
N LEU A 67 0.89 6.52 -12.38
CA LEU A 67 1.65 5.56 -13.19
C LEU A 67 1.98 6.09 -14.60
N LYS A 68 1.17 6.97 -15.18
CA LYS A 68 1.48 7.64 -16.46
C LYS A 68 2.81 8.41 -16.45
N LYS A 69 3.30 8.82 -15.28
CA LYS A 69 4.59 9.53 -15.12
C LYS A 69 5.77 8.57 -15.04
N LEU A 70 5.49 7.28 -14.87
CA LEU A 70 6.51 6.28 -14.69
C LEU A 70 7.20 5.96 -16.02
N LYS A 71 8.53 6.01 -16.01
CA LYS A 71 9.42 5.63 -17.13
C LYS A 71 10.19 4.36 -16.82
N THR A 72 10.25 3.98 -15.55
CA THR A 72 10.96 2.79 -15.05
C THR A 72 10.03 1.58 -15.12
N ARG A 73 10.57 0.42 -15.49
CA ARG A 73 9.83 -0.83 -15.53
C ARG A 73 9.44 -1.29 -14.13
N LEU A 74 8.30 -1.97 -14.03
CA LEU A 74 7.79 -2.55 -12.79
C LEU A 74 7.89 -4.08 -12.76
N SER A 75 8.18 -4.72 -13.88
CA SER A 75 8.12 -6.19 -14.04
C SER A 75 9.08 -6.96 -13.11
N ASP A 76 10.13 -6.32 -12.65
CA ASP A 76 11.13 -6.88 -11.73
C ASP A 76 10.94 -6.46 -10.27
N LYS A 77 9.91 -5.68 -9.99
CA LYS A 77 9.62 -5.16 -8.64
C LYS A 77 8.63 -6.05 -7.89
N PHE A 78 8.79 -6.12 -6.57
CA PHE A 78 7.77 -6.69 -5.69
C PHE A 78 6.75 -5.60 -5.36
N ILE A 79 5.54 -5.74 -5.87
CA ILE A 79 4.47 -4.75 -5.76
C ILE A 79 3.43 -5.21 -4.75
N ILE A 80 3.13 -4.33 -3.82
CA ILE A 80 2.15 -4.56 -2.77
C ILE A 80 1.07 -3.50 -2.88
N THR A 81 -0.18 -3.91 -3.00
CA THR A 81 -1.32 -2.99 -3.04
C THR A 81 -2.03 -2.95 -1.69
N ALA A 82 -2.25 -1.75 -1.15
CA ALA A 82 -3.16 -1.50 -0.04
C ALA A 82 -4.39 -0.71 -0.50
N ILE A 83 -4.64 -0.71 -1.82
CA ILE A 83 -5.70 0.04 -2.49
C ILE A 83 -7.01 -0.72 -2.34
N LYS A 84 -8.04 -0.02 -1.90
CA LYS A 84 -9.40 -0.55 -1.76
C LYS A 84 -10.24 -0.05 -2.94
N GLY A 85 -10.46 -0.91 -3.92
CA GLY A 85 -11.24 -0.55 -5.11
C GLY A 85 -10.69 -1.20 -6.37
N ILE A 86 -11.44 -1.06 -7.46
CA ILE A 86 -11.04 -1.47 -8.80
C ILE A 86 -10.41 -0.30 -9.55
N VAL A 87 -9.58 -0.61 -10.53
CA VAL A 87 -9.02 0.39 -11.45
C VAL A 87 -10.10 0.75 -12.47
N PRO A 88 -10.53 2.04 -12.53
CA PRO A 88 -11.56 2.46 -13.47
C PRO A 88 -11.14 2.25 -14.93
N ASP A 89 -12.11 2.06 -15.79
CA ASP A 89 -12.04 1.77 -17.23
C ASP A 89 -11.67 0.30 -17.53
N GLU A 90 -10.61 -0.23 -16.93
CA GLU A 90 -10.22 -1.64 -17.06
C GLU A 90 -11.13 -2.57 -16.24
N ASN A 91 -11.74 -2.07 -15.16
CA ASN A 91 -12.56 -2.83 -14.23
C ASN A 91 -11.82 -4.01 -13.57
N LEU A 92 -10.51 -3.87 -13.40
CA LEU A 92 -9.63 -4.86 -12.79
C LEU A 92 -9.33 -4.51 -11.34
N VAL A 93 -9.12 -5.51 -10.49
CA VAL A 93 -8.45 -5.30 -9.21
C VAL A 93 -6.99 -4.93 -9.44
N CYS A 94 -6.34 -4.34 -8.44
CA CYS A 94 -5.03 -3.74 -8.66
C CYS A 94 -3.95 -4.76 -9.07
N SER A 95 -3.96 -5.97 -8.49
CA SER A 95 -3.01 -7.02 -8.87
C SER A 95 -3.17 -7.43 -10.33
N GLU A 96 -4.40 -7.64 -10.80
CA GLU A 96 -4.67 -7.96 -12.21
C GLU A 96 -4.22 -6.82 -13.13
N TYR A 97 -4.46 -5.57 -12.73
CA TYR A 97 -4.03 -4.40 -13.48
C TYR A 97 -2.50 -4.32 -13.62
N PHE A 98 -1.75 -4.53 -12.53
CA PHE A 98 -0.29 -4.54 -12.60
C PHE A 98 0.24 -5.72 -13.43
N HIS A 99 -0.42 -6.88 -13.34
CA HIS A 99 -0.04 -8.03 -14.16
C HIS A 99 -0.26 -7.77 -15.65
N GLN A 100 -1.46 -7.32 -16.04
CA GLN A 100 -1.85 -7.19 -17.44
C GLN A 100 -1.23 -5.99 -18.15
N VAL A 101 -1.01 -4.88 -17.43
CA VAL A 101 -0.56 -3.61 -18.03
C VAL A 101 0.94 -3.36 -17.85
N TYR A 102 1.53 -3.90 -16.80
CA TYR A 102 2.94 -3.66 -16.45
C TYR A 102 3.79 -4.92 -16.46
N ASP A 103 3.23 -6.06 -16.90
CA ASP A 103 3.92 -7.35 -17.00
C ASP A 103 4.55 -7.81 -15.69
N VAL A 104 3.94 -7.46 -14.55
CA VAL A 104 4.42 -7.91 -13.24
C VAL A 104 3.98 -9.35 -13.01
N PRO A 105 4.89 -10.31 -12.75
CA PRO A 105 4.52 -11.68 -12.45
C PRO A 105 3.67 -11.79 -11.19
N TYR A 106 2.71 -12.74 -11.14
CA TYR A 106 1.83 -12.90 -9.97
C TYR A 106 2.58 -13.22 -8.67
N GLU A 107 3.72 -13.90 -8.74
CA GLU A 107 4.60 -14.16 -7.60
C GLU A 107 5.28 -12.89 -7.04
N ASN A 108 5.23 -11.80 -7.79
CA ASN A 108 5.71 -10.48 -7.40
C ASN A 108 4.57 -9.50 -7.05
N LEU A 109 3.34 -9.98 -6.98
CA LEU A 109 2.17 -9.20 -6.62
C LEU A 109 1.61 -9.62 -5.28
N ALA A 110 1.46 -8.65 -4.39
CA ALA A 110 0.86 -8.85 -3.09
C ALA A 110 -0.22 -7.79 -2.83
N CYS A 111 -1.12 -8.11 -1.91
CA CYS A 111 -2.10 -7.15 -1.41
C CYS A 111 -2.17 -7.17 0.11
N ILE A 112 -2.58 -6.04 0.69
CA ILE A 112 -2.85 -5.91 2.12
C ILE A 112 -4.35 -5.72 2.31
N GLY A 113 -4.97 -6.64 3.05
CA GLY A 113 -6.36 -6.58 3.48
C GLY A 113 -6.49 -6.62 4.99
N GLY A 114 -7.70 -6.43 5.47
CA GLY A 114 -8.03 -6.57 6.89
C GLY A 114 -8.63 -5.32 7.52
N PRO A 115 -9.24 -5.48 8.70
CA PRO A 115 -9.85 -4.39 9.47
C PRO A 115 -8.75 -3.59 10.17
N SER A 116 -8.39 -2.46 9.57
CA SER A 116 -7.45 -1.50 10.16
C SER A 116 -7.83 -0.08 9.75
N HIS A 117 -8.03 0.79 10.73
CA HIS A 117 -8.22 2.21 10.52
C HIS A 117 -6.96 2.94 10.94
N ALA A 118 -6.50 3.88 10.11
CA ALA A 118 -5.25 4.58 10.35
C ALA A 118 -5.25 5.33 11.70
N GLU A 119 -6.41 5.86 12.10
CA GLU A 119 -6.61 6.51 13.39
C GLU A 119 -6.44 5.55 14.57
N GLU A 120 -6.92 4.31 14.43
CA GLU A 120 -6.78 3.28 15.47
C GLU A 120 -5.34 2.77 15.54
N VAL A 121 -4.69 2.59 14.40
CA VAL A 121 -3.28 2.21 14.33
C VAL A 121 -2.39 3.30 14.95
N ALA A 122 -2.69 4.57 14.71
CA ALA A 122 -1.97 5.69 15.30
C ALA A 122 -2.15 5.79 16.81
N LEU A 123 -3.23 5.22 17.36
CA LEU A 123 -3.49 5.08 18.80
C LEU A 123 -2.99 3.74 19.37
N GLU A 124 -2.19 3.00 18.61
CA GLU A 124 -1.64 1.69 18.98
C GLU A 124 -2.71 0.65 19.35
N ARG A 125 -3.90 0.78 18.77
CA ARG A 125 -4.97 -0.20 18.96
C ARG A 125 -4.69 -1.47 18.18
N LEU A 126 -5.04 -2.61 18.77
CA LEU A 126 -4.87 -3.92 18.16
C LEU A 126 -5.56 -3.99 16.79
N SER A 127 -4.77 -4.21 15.76
CA SER A 127 -5.18 -4.27 14.37
C SER A 127 -4.76 -5.59 13.74
N TYR A 128 -5.54 -6.06 12.76
CA TYR A 128 -5.27 -7.29 12.04
C TYR A 128 -5.11 -7.01 10.55
N LEU A 129 -3.99 -7.46 9.99
CA LEU A 129 -3.72 -7.35 8.56
C LEU A 129 -3.46 -8.73 7.96
N THR A 130 -3.94 -8.92 6.74
CA THR A 130 -3.63 -10.10 5.94
C THR A 130 -2.83 -9.66 4.72
N VAL A 131 -1.67 -10.29 4.52
CA VAL A 131 -0.85 -10.10 3.32
C VAL A 131 -1.14 -11.26 2.38
N GLY A 132 -1.71 -10.97 1.22
CA GLY A 132 -1.94 -11.92 0.13
C GLY A 132 -0.79 -11.89 -0.86
N CYS A 133 -0.20 -13.03 -1.17
CA CYS A 133 0.76 -13.21 -2.26
C CYS A 133 0.80 -14.70 -2.64
N SER A 134 0.87 -15.01 -3.95
CA SER A 134 1.03 -16.41 -4.39
C SER A 134 2.36 -17.01 -3.92
N ASP A 135 3.42 -16.19 -3.80
CA ASP A 135 4.64 -16.52 -3.10
C ASP A 135 4.47 -16.25 -1.59
N THR A 136 4.15 -17.32 -0.84
CA THR A 136 3.87 -17.20 0.59
C THR A 136 5.10 -16.84 1.43
N GLU A 137 6.31 -17.11 0.95
CA GLU A 137 7.54 -16.71 1.66
C GLU A 137 7.76 -15.19 1.56
N LYS A 138 7.55 -14.59 0.37
CA LYS A 138 7.57 -13.13 0.22
C LYS A 138 6.50 -12.46 1.07
N ALA A 139 5.28 -13.03 1.09
CA ALA A 139 4.20 -12.52 1.95
C ALA A 139 4.61 -12.54 3.43
N ARG A 140 5.20 -13.65 3.90
CA ARG A 140 5.64 -13.81 5.30
C ARG A 140 6.77 -12.86 5.66
N ALA A 141 7.77 -12.74 4.79
CA ALA A 141 8.89 -11.82 4.99
C ALA A 141 8.39 -10.37 5.12
N PHE A 142 7.58 -9.91 4.16
CA PHE A 142 7.02 -8.56 4.21
C PHE A 142 6.13 -8.34 5.45
N ALA A 143 5.27 -9.30 5.79
CA ALA A 143 4.39 -9.20 6.94
C ALA A 143 5.18 -9.06 8.26
N ASN A 144 6.24 -9.84 8.43
CA ASN A 144 7.04 -9.84 9.65
C ASN A 144 7.99 -8.64 9.73
N ASP A 145 8.64 -8.30 8.61
CA ASP A 145 9.71 -7.30 8.62
C ASP A 145 9.19 -5.86 8.49
N CYS A 146 8.01 -5.68 7.86
CA CYS A 146 7.50 -4.36 7.54
C CYS A 146 6.19 -3.99 8.25
N LEU A 147 5.35 -4.96 8.66
CA LEU A 147 4.02 -4.67 9.19
C LEU A 147 3.83 -5.09 10.64
N ALA A 148 4.36 -6.25 11.04
CA ALA A 148 4.11 -6.80 12.37
C ALA A 148 4.66 -5.89 13.47
N SER A 149 3.87 -5.65 14.51
CA SER A 149 4.26 -4.91 15.71
C SER A 149 3.52 -5.45 16.95
N GLU A 150 3.72 -4.82 18.10
CA GLU A 150 2.99 -5.18 19.32
C GLU A 150 1.47 -5.07 19.13
N PHE A 151 1.01 -4.09 18.37
CA PHE A 151 -0.40 -3.80 18.12
C PHE A 151 -0.88 -4.12 16.69
N ILE A 152 -0.01 -4.58 15.79
CA ILE A 152 -0.38 -5.07 14.46
C ILE A 152 -0.08 -6.56 14.37
N LYS A 153 -1.14 -7.37 14.24
CA LYS A 153 -1.04 -8.82 14.02
C LYS A 153 -1.24 -9.12 12.55
N THR A 154 -0.35 -9.93 12.00
CA THR A 154 -0.35 -10.25 10.58
C THR A 154 -0.70 -11.71 10.33
N LYS A 155 -1.37 -11.97 9.20
CA LYS A 155 -1.57 -13.30 8.60
C LYS A 155 -1.15 -13.26 7.15
N THR A 156 -0.87 -14.40 6.56
CA THR A 156 -0.58 -14.55 5.14
C THR A 156 -1.59 -15.45 4.47
N SER A 157 -1.83 -15.24 3.18
CA SER A 157 -2.71 -16.04 2.32
C SER A 157 -2.14 -16.08 0.91
N SER A 158 -2.38 -17.16 0.18
CA SER A 158 -2.08 -17.23 -1.26
C SER A 158 -3.20 -16.64 -2.14
N ASP A 159 -4.37 -16.34 -1.56
CA ASP A 159 -5.53 -15.82 -2.28
C ASP A 159 -5.50 -14.29 -2.39
N VAL A 160 -4.69 -13.78 -3.30
CA VAL A 160 -4.57 -12.32 -3.58
C VAL A 160 -5.91 -11.75 -4.06
N ILE A 161 -6.50 -12.40 -5.04
CA ILE A 161 -7.73 -11.94 -5.70
C ILE A 161 -8.90 -11.90 -4.71
N GLY A 162 -9.08 -12.94 -3.90
CA GLY A 162 -10.14 -12.97 -2.88
C GLY A 162 -9.98 -11.87 -1.83
N ILE A 163 -8.75 -11.55 -1.40
CA ILE A 163 -8.48 -10.45 -0.46
C ILE A 163 -8.82 -9.10 -1.10
N GLU A 164 -8.43 -8.86 -2.34
CA GLU A 164 -8.74 -7.61 -3.04
C GLU A 164 -10.25 -7.45 -3.23
N TYR A 165 -10.96 -8.46 -3.74
CA TYR A 165 -12.42 -8.42 -3.87
C TYR A 165 -13.15 -8.26 -2.54
N SER A 166 -12.69 -8.92 -1.50
CA SER A 166 -13.26 -8.74 -0.14
C SER A 166 -13.12 -7.27 0.32
N SER A 167 -11.98 -6.65 0.03
CA SER A 167 -11.75 -5.24 0.36
C SER A 167 -12.63 -4.28 -0.44
N VAL A 168 -12.94 -4.60 -1.70
CA VAL A 168 -13.85 -3.84 -2.57
C VAL A 168 -15.29 -3.97 -2.06
N LEU A 169 -15.74 -5.19 -1.75
CA LEU A 169 -17.14 -5.49 -1.44
C LEU A 169 -17.51 -5.23 0.03
N LYS A 170 -16.55 -4.98 0.91
CA LYS A 170 -16.80 -4.82 2.34
C LYS A 170 -17.90 -3.80 2.66
N ASN A 171 -17.97 -2.69 1.93
CA ASN A 171 -18.98 -1.66 2.18
C ASN A 171 -20.36 -2.09 1.71
N VAL A 172 -20.45 -2.93 0.66
CA VAL A 172 -21.71 -3.53 0.21
C VAL A 172 -22.25 -4.46 1.29
N TYR A 173 -21.39 -5.31 1.87
CA TYR A 173 -21.78 -6.17 2.98
C TYR A 173 -22.17 -5.39 4.24
N ALA A 174 -21.46 -4.30 4.53
CA ALA A 174 -21.80 -3.43 5.66
C ALA A 174 -23.19 -2.79 5.50
N ILE A 175 -23.53 -2.32 4.29
CA ILE A 175 -24.87 -1.78 3.99
C ILE A 175 -25.93 -2.88 4.14
N ALA A 176 -25.70 -4.06 3.59
CA ALA A 176 -26.63 -5.17 3.70
C ALA A 176 -26.88 -5.56 5.16
N ALA A 177 -25.83 -5.65 5.97
CA ALA A 177 -25.94 -5.95 7.40
C ALA A 177 -26.66 -4.84 8.20
N GLY A 178 -26.61 -3.58 7.74
CA GLY A 178 -27.30 -2.46 8.38
C GLY A 178 -28.77 -2.32 8.00
N ILE A 179 -29.26 -3.08 7.02
CA ILE A 179 -30.67 -3.12 6.61
C ILE A 179 -31.44 -4.21 7.38
N CYS A 180 -30.76 -5.25 7.85
CA CYS A 180 -31.32 -6.33 8.66
C CYS A 180 -31.45 -5.91 10.12
#